data_77c3799e51a523d95363fdc1f4c7fcc6
#
_entry.id   77c3799e51a523d95363fdc1f4c7fcc6
#
_cell.length_a   1.000
_cell.length_b   1.000
_cell.length_c   1.000
_cell.angle_alpha   90.00
_cell.angle_beta   90.00
_cell.angle_gamma   90.00
#
_symmetry.space_group_name_H-M   'P 1'
#
loop_
_entity.id
_entity.type
_entity.pdbx_description
1 polymer ?
#
loop_
_entity_poly.entity_id
_entity_poly.type
_entity_poly.pdbx_seq_one_letter_code
_entity_poly.pdbx_strand_id
1 'polypeptide(L)'
;MSCDLANGRLEVCKDAVGGIDAVYFINYGDYSYPADVTYVSTTDTISAVANVASLYKYELKGTNSFEQVYNSSRENGTTFAEQTLTMTLKKQDATTHKSVKLLAYGRPHIVIKNRNNQFFLAGLEHGMELTTANASNGTAMGDLNGYTLTFVGQEKIYANLIDCTTEAELAADFGAATIITA
;
A
#
# COMPACT_ATOMS: atom_id res chain seq x y z
N MET A 1 -19.40 -17.30 1.77
CA MET A 1 -18.91 -16.42 2.84
C MET A 1 -20.06 -16.25 3.82
N SER A 2 -19.87 -16.56 5.11
CA SER A 2 -20.89 -16.25 6.13
C SER A 2 -20.95 -14.73 6.29
N CYS A 3 -22.13 -14.15 6.37
CA CYS A 3 -22.33 -12.72 6.65
C CYS A 3 -22.40 -12.44 8.17
N ASP A 4 -22.16 -13.45 9.01
CA ASP A 4 -22.30 -13.37 10.45
C ASP A 4 -20.96 -12.99 11.10
N LEU A 5 -21.02 -12.10 12.08
CA LEU A 5 -19.87 -11.76 12.91
C LEU A 5 -19.56 -12.89 13.88
N ALA A 6 -18.28 -13.25 14.01
CA ALA A 6 -17.81 -14.31 14.91
C ALA A 6 -17.21 -13.75 16.22
N ASN A 7 -16.72 -12.51 16.23
CA ASN A 7 -15.99 -11.93 17.34
C ASN A 7 -16.42 -10.50 17.65
N GLY A 8 -16.32 -10.11 18.92
CA GLY A 8 -16.43 -8.74 19.39
C GLY A 8 -15.04 -8.08 19.52
N ARG A 9 -15.01 -6.77 19.79
CA ARG A 9 -13.79 -6.02 20.07
C ARG A 9 -13.94 -5.25 21.38
N LEU A 10 -12.93 -5.36 22.23
CA LEU A 10 -12.80 -4.50 23.41
C LEU A 10 -12.00 -3.25 23.07
N GLU A 11 -12.25 -2.17 23.81
CA GLU A 11 -11.42 -0.96 23.71
C GLU A 11 -10.00 -1.27 24.22
N VAL A 12 -9.01 -0.89 23.42
CA VAL A 12 -7.59 -1.10 23.73
C VAL A 12 -6.94 0.16 24.28
N CYS A 13 -5.75 0.03 24.89
CA CYS A 13 -5.00 1.18 25.39
C CYS A 13 -4.59 2.14 24.27
N LYS A 14 -4.34 3.40 24.61
CA LYS A 14 -3.92 4.46 23.68
C LYS A 14 -2.41 4.39 23.41
N ASP A 15 -1.95 3.31 22.81
CA ASP A 15 -0.53 3.03 22.53
C ASP A 15 -0.18 3.00 21.04
N ALA A 16 -1.17 3.27 20.17
CA ALA A 16 -0.98 3.31 18.73
C ALA A 16 -0.72 4.74 18.21
N VAL A 17 0.09 4.86 17.17
CA VAL A 17 0.37 6.11 16.46
C VAL A 17 -0.08 6.01 15.00
N GLY A 18 -0.60 7.11 14.47
CA GLY A 18 -1.00 7.20 13.07
C GLY A 18 0.16 7.54 12.13
N GLY A 19 -0.03 7.26 10.84
CA GLY A 19 0.85 7.64 9.75
C GLY A 19 1.60 6.47 9.12
N ILE A 20 2.21 6.77 7.98
CA ILE A 20 2.97 5.83 7.14
C ILE A 20 4.46 6.11 7.31
N ASP A 21 5.26 5.05 7.37
CA ASP A 21 6.71 5.10 7.51
C ASP A 21 7.41 4.83 6.17
N ALA A 22 6.93 3.83 5.44
CA ALA A 22 7.45 3.45 4.14
C ALA A 22 6.38 2.83 3.25
N VAL A 23 6.62 2.87 1.95
CA VAL A 23 5.85 2.11 0.95
C VAL A 23 6.79 1.30 0.09
N TYR A 24 6.31 0.15 -0.40
CA TYR A 24 7.06 -0.73 -1.28
C TYR A 24 6.20 -1.00 -2.51
N PHE A 25 6.71 -0.64 -3.67
CA PHE A 25 6.04 -0.88 -4.94
C PHE A 25 6.42 -2.25 -5.49
N ILE A 26 5.43 -2.95 -6.03
CA ILE A 26 5.57 -4.22 -6.74
C ILE A 26 5.00 -3.99 -8.14
N ASN A 27 5.69 -4.43 -9.18
CA ASN A 27 5.19 -4.28 -10.53
C ASN A 27 3.93 -5.11 -10.74
N TYR A 28 2.98 -4.56 -11.48
CA TYR A 28 1.77 -5.30 -11.83
C TYR A 28 2.11 -6.53 -12.67
N GLY A 29 1.62 -7.69 -12.22
CA GLY A 29 1.85 -8.97 -12.89
C GLY A 29 3.06 -9.76 -12.36
N ASP A 30 3.80 -9.25 -11.37
CA ASP A 30 4.85 -10.02 -10.70
C ASP A 30 4.27 -11.20 -9.92
N TYR A 31 3.01 -11.09 -9.46
CA TYR A 31 2.25 -12.20 -8.90
C TYR A 31 0.82 -12.23 -9.45
N SER A 32 0.15 -13.36 -9.31
CA SER A 32 -1.22 -13.59 -9.76
C SER A 32 -2.16 -13.90 -8.58
N TYR A 33 -3.15 -13.06 -8.37
CA TYR A 33 -4.19 -13.31 -7.37
C TYR A 33 -5.27 -14.25 -7.94
N PRO A 34 -5.79 -15.24 -7.19
CA PRO A 34 -5.41 -15.64 -5.84
C PRO A 34 -4.31 -16.72 -5.79
N ALA A 35 -3.76 -17.14 -6.92
CA ALA A 35 -2.91 -18.33 -7.02
C ALA A 35 -1.61 -18.22 -6.21
N ASP A 36 -1.00 -17.03 -6.19
CA ASP A 36 0.29 -16.77 -5.57
C ASP A 36 0.18 -16.20 -4.14
N VAL A 37 -1.06 -15.98 -3.63
CA VAL A 37 -1.29 -15.38 -2.31
C VAL A 37 -1.79 -16.45 -1.34
N THR A 38 -1.09 -16.59 -0.23
CA THR A 38 -1.44 -17.53 0.85
C THR A 38 -1.91 -16.76 2.09
N TYR A 39 -3.00 -17.22 2.69
CA TYR A 39 -3.61 -16.60 3.86
C TYR A 39 -3.50 -17.48 5.10
N VAL A 40 -3.39 -16.83 6.27
CA VAL A 40 -3.64 -17.46 7.55
C VAL A 40 -5.15 -17.55 7.77
N SER A 41 -5.70 -18.76 7.77
CA SER A 41 -7.15 -19.00 7.76
C SER A 41 -7.91 -18.45 8.97
N THR A 42 -7.23 -18.22 10.10
CA THR A 42 -7.84 -17.75 11.35
C THR A 42 -7.92 -16.23 11.44
N THR A 43 -7.04 -15.51 10.76
CA THR A 43 -6.88 -14.04 10.89
C THR A 43 -7.12 -13.28 9.60
N ASP A 44 -7.24 -13.99 8.47
CA ASP A 44 -7.34 -13.42 7.12
C ASP A 44 -6.14 -12.50 6.78
N THR A 45 -4.99 -12.77 7.41
CA THR A 45 -3.72 -12.10 7.10
C THR A 45 -2.98 -12.83 5.99
N ILE A 46 -2.24 -12.10 5.16
CA ILE A 46 -1.38 -12.69 4.13
C ILE A 46 -0.12 -13.24 4.80
N SER A 47 0.15 -14.53 4.62
CA SER A 47 1.36 -15.19 5.14
C SER A 47 2.45 -15.34 4.09
N ALA A 48 2.11 -15.34 2.80
CA ALA A 48 3.09 -15.39 1.74
C ALA A 48 2.50 -14.89 0.42
N VAL A 49 3.37 -14.27 -0.39
CA VAL A 49 3.10 -13.91 -1.79
C VAL A 49 4.24 -14.44 -2.64
N ALA A 50 3.96 -15.40 -3.50
CA ALA A 50 4.97 -16.02 -4.37
C ALA A 50 5.30 -15.14 -5.60
N ASN A 51 6.41 -15.49 -6.26
CA ASN A 51 6.83 -14.92 -7.56
C ASN A 51 7.25 -13.45 -7.57
N VAL A 52 7.31 -12.76 -6.44
CA VAL A 52 7.78 -11.38 -6.36
C VAL A 52 9.31 -11.36 -6.26
N ALA A 53 9.98 -10.82 -7.27
CA ALA A 53 11.44 -10.75 -7.31
C ALA A 53 12.00 -9.51 -6.59
N SER A 54 11.28 -8.39 -6.62
CA SER A 54 11.78 -7.11 -6.13
C SER A 54 10.69 -6.27 -5.47
N LEU A 55 11.05 -5.63 -4.36
CA LEU A 55 10.26 -4.65 -3.64
C LEU A 55 10.97 -3.29 -3.72
N TYR A 56 10.36 -2.31 -4.37
CA TYR A 56 10.94 -0.97 -4.52
C TYR A 56 10.52 -0.09 -3.35
N LYS A 57 11.43 0.13 -2.40
CA LYS A 57 11.17 0.86 -1.15
C LYS A 57 11.26 2.37 -1.34
N TYR A 58 10.26 3.08 -0.84
CA TYR A 58 10.24 4.54 -0.68
C TYR A 58 10.00 4.87 0.78
N GLU A 59 10.99 5.50 1.44
CA GLU A 59 10.82 6.02 2.78
C GLU A 59 10.04 7.31 2.78
N LEU A 60 9.08 7.42 3.70
CA LEU A 60 8.19 8.55 3.79
C LEU A 60 8.38 9.29 5.12
N LYS A 61 8.59 10.60 5.03
CA LYS A 61 8.69 11.47 6.20
C LYS A 61 7.71 12.63 6.07
N GLY A 62 6.93 12.86 7.11
CA GLY A 62 5.94 13.94 7.11
C GLY A 62 4.50 13.43 7.08
N THR A 63 3.63 14.19 6.44
CA THR A 63 2.19 13.89 6.37
C THR A 63 1.91 13.03 5.15
N ASN A 64 1.63 11.77 5.40
CA ASN A 64 1.24 10.80 4.37
C ASN A 64 0.03 10.03 4.92
N SER A 65 -0.91 9.67 4.07
CA SER A 65 -2.15 8.99 4.49
C SER A 65 -2.46 7.79 3.60
N PHE A 66 -3.00 6.76 4.21
CA PHE A 66 -3.65 5.66 3.53
C PHE A 66 -5.05 5.50 4.12
N GLU A 67 -6.03 5.60 3.27
CA GLU A 67 -7.44 5.53 3.64
C GLU A 67 -8.14 4.46 2.82
N GLN A 68 -9.12 3.81 3.44
CA GLN A 68 -9.91 2.78 2.80
C GLN A 68 -11.38 2.99 3.14
N VAL A 69 -12.22 3.01 2.14
CA VAL A 69 -13.66 3.24 2.28
C VAL A 69 -14.44 2.14 1.55
N TYR A 70 -15.39 1.49 2.23
CA TYR A 70 -16.36 0.65 1.54
C TYR A 70 -17.47 1.48 0.93
N ASN A 71 -17.65 1.31 -0.36
CA ASN A 71 -18.79 1.83 -1.11
C ASN A 71 -19.78 0.68 -1.33
N SER A 72 -20.97 0.79 -0.75
CA SER A 72 -21.99 -0.26 -0.82
C SER A 72 -23.31 0.30 -1.37
N SER A 73 -23.90 -0.37 -2.33
CA SER A 73 -25.19 -0.06 -2.89
C SER A 73 -26.13 -1.26 -2.76
N ARG A 74 -27.16 -1.10 -1.95
CA ARG A 74 -28.19 -2.14 -1.80
C ARG A 74 -29.02 -2.32 -3.06
N GLU A 75 -29.27 -1.23 -3.80
CA GLU A 75 -30.06 -1.27 -5.04
C GLU A 75 -29.34 -2.04 -6.15
N ASN A 76 -28.03 -1.83 -6.27
CA ASN A 76 -27.21 -2.51 -7.28
C ASN A 76 -26.63 -3.85 -6.79
N GLY A 77 -26.76 -4.16 -5.49
CA GLY A 77 -26.20 -5.38 -4.91
C GLY A 77 -24.65 -5.42 -4.94
N THR A 78 -24.00 -4.26 -4.93
CA THR A 78 -22.55 -4.13 -5.08
C THR A 78 -21.89 -3.59 -3.82
N THR A 79 -20.72 -4.10 -3.48
CA THR A 79 -19.86 -3.56 -2.42
C THR A 79 -18.41 -3.69 -2.88
N PHE A 80 -17.65 -2.61 -2.81
CA PHE A 80 -16.22 -2.59 -3.10
C PHE A 80 -15.48 -1.66 -2.14
N ALA A 81 -14.20 -1.90 -1.95
CA ALA A 81 -13.31 -1.08 -1.16
C ALA A 81 -12.53 -0.14 -2.08
N GLU A 82 -12.64 1.16 -1.84
CA GLU A 82 -11.77 2.16 -2.44
C GLU A 82 -10.59 2.42 -1.51
N GLN A 83 -9.38 2.32 -2.04
CA GLN A 83 -8.13 2.47 -1.33
C GLN A 83 -7.41 3.69 -1.88
N THR A 84 -7.09 4.66 -1.03
CA THR A 84 -6.42 5.90 -1.42
C THR A 84 -5.15 6.08 -0.62
N LEU A 85 -4.01 6.12 -1.32
CA LEU A 85 -2.70 6.43 -0.76
C LEU A 85 -2.26 7.80 -1.23
N THR A 86 -2.04 8.72 -0.28
CA THR A 86 -1.42 10.03 -0.57
C THR A 86 -0.05 10.09 0.08
N MET A 87 0.99 10.34 -0.74
CA MET A 87 2.36 10.41 -0.28
C MET A 87 3.11 11.62 -0.84
N THR A 88 4.03 12.15 -0.03
CA THR A 88 4.87 13.28 -0.39
C THR A 88 6.34 12.88 -0.39
N LEU A 89 6.99 12.99 -1.54
CA LEU A 89 8.42 12.80 -1.71
C LEU A 89 9.11 14.16 -1.71
N LYS A 90 10.05 14.35 -0.80
CA LYS A 90 10.82 15.61 -0.68
C LYS A 90 12.02 15.56 -1.59
N LYS A 91 12.42 16.72 -2.10
CA LYS A 91 13.55 16.91 -2.99
C LYS A 91 13.34 16.24 -4.36
N GLN A 92 13.43 17.02 -5.42
CA GLN A 92 13.38 16.50 -6.78
C GLN A 92 14.77 16.04 -7.22
N ASP A 93 14.82 14.85 -7.84
CA ASP A 93 16.01 14.29 -8.47
C ASP A 93 15.66 13.57 -9.77
N ALA A 94 16.65 13.33 -10.62
CA ALA A 94 16.44 12.73 -11.94
C ALA A 94 15.93 11.28 -11.88
N THR A 95 16.36 10.51 -10.88
CA THR A 95 15.97 9.10 -10.71
C THR A 95 14.50 9.01 -10.28
N THR A 96 14.12 9.75 -9.23
CA THR A 96 12.73 9.82 -8.76
C THR A 96 11.81 10.36 -9.85
N HIS A 97 12.25 11.37 -10.60
CA HIS A 97 11.47 11.93 -11.70
C HIS A 97 11.18 10.91 -12.80
N LYS A 98 12.17 10.07 -13.15
CA LYS A 98 11.98 8.94 -14.07
C LYS A 98 11.00 7.91 -13.51
N SER A 99 11.15 7.55 -12.22
CA SER A 99 10.28 6.57 -11.56
C SER A 99 8.83 7.05 -11.50
N VAL A 100 8.58 8.32 -11.16
CA VAL A 100 7.23 8.90 -11.16
C VAL A 100 6.58 8.86 -12.55
N LYS A 101 7.35 9.10 -13.62
CA LYS A 101 6.85 8.96 -15.00
C LYS A 101 6.44 7.52 -15.30
N LEU A 102 7.19 6.52 -14.84
CA LEU A 102 6.85 5.11 -15.04
C LEU A 102 5.62 4.71 -14.22
N LEU A 103 5.52 5.17 -12.98
CA LEU A 103 4.35 4.95 -12.12
C LEU A 103 3.06 5.53 -12.71
N ALA A 104 3.16 6.63 -13.48
CA ALA A 104 2.00 7.24 -14.14
C ALA A 104 1.35 6.35 -15.23
N TYR A 105 2.09 5.39 -15.78
CA TYR A 105 1.60 4.46 -16.79
C TYR A 105 1.31 3.06 -16.24
N GLY A 106 1.80 2.77 -15.04
CA GLY A 106 1.67 1.47 -14.40
C GLY A 106 0.49 1.38 -13.43
N ARG A 107 0.21 0.15 -12.97
CA ARG A 107 -0.74 -0.17 -11.90
C ARG A 107 -0.02 -1.00 -10.83
N PRO A 108 0.92 -0.44 -10.07
CA PRO A 108 1.66 -1.23 -9.09
C PRO A 108 0.74 -1.74 -7.98
N HIS A 109 1.10 -2.89 -7.41
CA HIS A 109 0.65 -3.27 -6.09
C HIS A 109 1.52 -2.54 -5.06
N ILE A 110 0.95 -2.14 -3.93
CA ILE A 110 1.66 -1.31 -2.96
C ILE A 110 1.58 -1.93 -1.57
N VAL A 111 2.73 -2.28 -1.00
CA VAL A 111 2.81 -2.63 0.42
C VAL A 111 3.06 -1.35 1.21
N ILE A 112 2.24 -1.11 2.22
CA ILE A 112 2.25 0.09 3.05
C ILE A 112 2.65 -0.30 4.47
N LYS A 113 3.77 0.24 4.96
CA LYS A 113 4.23 0.11 6.35
C LYS A 113 3.75 1.30 7.16
N ASN A 114 2.94 1.05 8.18
CA ASN A 114 2.57 2.09 9.14
C ASN A 114 3.61 2.23 10.26
N ARG A 115 3.46 3.28 11.09
CA ARG A 115 4.36 3.54 12.23
C ARG A 115 4.23 2.55 13.40
N ASN A 116 3.22 1.68 13.37
CA ASN A 116 3.04 0.60 14.32
C ASN A 116 3.68 -0.73 13.85
N ASN A 117 4.54 -0.69 12.81
CA ASN A 117 5.17 -1.85 12.19
C ASN A 117 4.18 -2.88 11.64
N GLN A 118 3.02 -2.43 11.17
CA GLN A 118 2.07 -3.27 10.45
C GLN A 118 2.21 -2.99 8.96
N PHE A 119 2.09 -4.05 8.17
CA PHE A 119 2.18 -3.99 6.72
C PHE A 119 0.82 -4.33 6.10
N PHE A 120 0.39 -3.55 5.11
CA PHE A 120 -0.85 -3.73 4.36
C PHE A 120 -0.53 -3.90 2.89
N LEU A 121 -1.16 -4.85 2.23
CA LEU A 121 -1.05 -5.00 0.78
C LEU A 121 -2.27 -4.33 0.11
N ALA A 122 -2.05 -3.16 -0.47
CA ALA A 122 -3.03 -2.40 -1.23
C ALA A 122 -2.97 -2.75 -2.73
N GLY A 123 -4.12 -2.70 -3.41
CA GLY A 123 -4.22 -3.10 -4.81
C GLY A 123 -3.98 -4.59 -5.01
N LEU A 124 -4.65 -5.45 -4.24
CA LEU A 124 -4.40 -6.90 -4.17
C LEU A 124 -4.57 -7.63 -5.51
N GLU A 125 -5.66 -7.36 -6.23
CA GLU A 125 -6.01 -8.01 -7.50
C GLU A 125 -5.80 -7.07 -8.69
N HIS A 126 -6.25 -5.82 -8.57
CA HIS A 126 -6.32 -4.87 -9.68
C HIS A 126 -5.15 -3.88 -9.72
N GLY A 127 -4.37 -3.81 -8.63
CA GLY A 127 -3.33 -2.79 -8.46
C GLY A 127 -3.89 -1.41 -8.12
N MET A 128 -3.01 -0.44 -7.96
CA MET A 128 -3.36 0.96 -7.69
C MET A 128 -2.90 1.86 -8.82
N GLU A 129 -3.71 2.81 -9.21
CA GLU A 129 -3.41 3.77 -10.28
C GLU A 129 -2.98 5.11 -9.69
N LEU A 130 -1.95 5.73 -10.28
CA LEU A 130 -1.55 7.10 -9.95
C LEU A 130 -2.54 8.08 -10.58
N THR A 131 -3.47 8.58 -9.80
CA THR A 131 -4.53 9.51 -10.26
C THR A 131 -4.06 10.95 -10.29
N THR A 132 -3.18 11.33 -9.36
CA THR A 132 -2.63 12.68 -9.29
C THR A 132 -1.13 12.62 -8.97
N ALA A 133 -0.33 13.29 -9.78
CA ALA A 133 1.09 13.48 -9.56
C ALA A 133 1.42 14.96 -9.74
N ASN A 134 1.79 15.64 -8.66
CA ASN A 134 2.18 17.03 -8.68
C ASN A 134 3.67 17.15 -8.32
N ALA A 135 4.46 17.70 -9.23
CA ALA A 135 5.84 18.06 -8.99
C ALA A 135 5.92 19.58 -8.77
N SER A 136 6.34 20.02 -7.59
CA SER A 136 6.41 21.43 -7.21
C SER A 136 7.82 21.82 -6.79
N ASN A 137 8.29 22.97 -7.29
CA ASN A 137 9.54 23.58 -6.84
C ASN A 137 9.35 24.58 -5.70
N GLY A 138 8.08 24.84 -5.32
CA GLY A 138 7.75 25.91 -4.38
C GLY A 138 7.93 27.32 -4.95
N THR A 139 7.50 28.32 -4.18
CA THR A 139 7.62 29.75 -4.54
C THR A 139 8.53 30.47 -3.54
N ALA A 140 8.40 30.13 -2.25
CA ALA A 140 9.25 30.64 -1.18
C ALA A 140 10.29 29.61 -0.75
N MET A 141 11.33 30.06 -0.02
CA MET A 141 12.41 29.17 0.44
C MET A 141 11.94 28.04 1.38
N GLY A 142 10.81 28.20 2.06
CA GLY A 142 10.23 27.22 2.96
C GLY A 142 9.25 26.26 2.30
N ASP A 143 8.93 26.44 1.02
CA ASP A 143 7.94 25.63 0.31
C ASP A 143 8.47 24.24 -0.06
N LEU A 144 7.54 23.33 -0.36
CA LEU A 144 7.88 21.99 -0.81
C LEU A 144 8.56 22.04 -2.18
N ASN A 145 9.80 21.52 -2.22
CA ASN A 145 10.44 21.09 -3.46
C ASN A 145 10.38 19.56 -3.51
N GLY A 146 9.45 19.02 -4.29
CA GLY A 146 9.22 17.57 -4.28
C GLY A 146 8.01 17.14 -5.09
N TYR A 147 7.49 15.98 -4.77
CA TYR A 147 6.33 15.37 -5.45
C TYR A 147 5.23 15.07 -4.43
N THR A 148 3.99 15.35 -4.82
CA THR A 148 2.81 14.82 -4.11
C THR A 148 2.10 13.86 -5.04
N LEU A 149 1.97 12.61 -4.62
CA LEU A 149 1.43 11.52 -5.41
C LEU A 149 0.19 10.96 -4.72
N THR A 150 -0.87 10.75 -5.48
CA THR A 150 -2.09 10.11 -5.00
C THR A 150 -2.39 8.89 -5.85
N PHE A 151 -2.40 7.73 -5.20
CA PHE A 151 -2.78 6.47 -5.81
C PHE A 151 -4.17 6.08 -5.34
N VAL A 152 -4.98 5.58 -6.26
CA VAL A 152 -6.33 5.06 -5.96
C VAL A 152 -6.45 3.67 -6.55
N GLY A 153 -6.99 2.75 -5.76
CA GLY A 153 -7.31 1.39 -6.18
C GLY A 153 -8.72 1.01 -5.74
N GLN A 154 -9.38 0.18 -6.53
CA GLN A 154 -10.70 -0.37 -6.20
C GLN A 154 -10.60 -1.88 -6.12
N GLU A 155 -10.91 -2.43 -4.97
CA GLU A 155 -10.78 -3.86 -4.67
C GLU A 155 -12.07 -4.41 -4.05
N LYS A 156 -12.22 -5.72 -4.06
CA LYS A 156 -13.39 -6.38 -3.45
C LYS A 156 -13.40 -6.26 -1.94
N ILE A 157 -12.21 -6.19 -1.33
CA ILE A 157 -12.00 -6.19 0.11
C ILE A 157 -11.00 -5.08 0.50
N TYR A 158 -10.97 -4.73 1.78
CA TYR A 158 -9.90 -3.89 2.33
C TYR A 158 -8.53 -4.55 2.12
N ALA A 159 -7.48 -3.71 2.08
CA ALA A 159 -6.12 -4.19 2.05
C ALA A 159 -5.85 -5.10 3.25
N ASN A 160 -5.45 -6.35 2.96
CA ASN A 160 -5.13 -7.32 3.99
C ASN A 160 -3.84 -6.93 4.71
N LEU A 161 -3.80 -7.23 6.01
CA LEU A 161 -2.57 -7.21 6.78
C LEU A 161 -1.66 -8.35 6.32
N ILE A 162 -0.36 -8.12 6.34
CA ILE A 162 0.67 -9.14 6.12
C ILE A 162 1.16 -9.61 7.50
N ASP A 163 1.40 -10.91 7.67
CA ASP A 163 1.82 -11.52 8.93
C ASP A 163 3.32 -11.33 9.18
N CYS A 164 3.76 -10.07 9.14
CA CYS A 164 5.13 -9.67 9.39
C CYS A 164 5.20 -8.37 10.20
N THR A 165 6.32 -8.16 10.90
CA THR A 165 6.60 -6.97 11.71
C THR A 165 7.89 -6.27 11.32
N THR A 166 8.74 -6.95 10.54
CA THR A 166 10.04 -6.45 10.09
C THR A 166 10.17 -6.50 8.57
N GLU A 167 11.08 -5.70 8.02
CA GLU A 167 11.37 -5.72 6.57
C GLU A 167 12.00 -7.04 6.11
N ALA A 168 12.74 -7.71 6.99
CA ALA A 168 13.36 -9.00 6.68
C ALA A 168 12.30 -10.10 6.56
N GLU A 169 11.29 -10.09 7.44
CA GLU A 169 10.14 -10.98 7.36
C GLU A 169 9.32 -10.67 6.10
N LEU A 170 9.05 -9.39 5.82
CA LEU A 170 8.37 -8.98 4.59
C LEU A 170 9.07 -9.53 3.33
N ALA A 171 10.39 -9.40 3.25
CA ALA A 171 11.15 -9.95 2.12
C ALA A 171 11.03 -11.48 2.02
N ALA A 172 11.03 -12.19 3.15
CA ALA A 172 10.86 -13.64 3.20
C ALA A 172 9.46 -14.06 2.75
N ASP A 173 8.41 -13.38 3.21
CA ASP A 173 7.02 -13.65 2.85
C ASP A 173 6.75 -13.39 1.36
N PHE A 174 7.53 -12.52 0.74
CA PHE A 174 7.50 -12.26 -0.71
C PHE A 174 8.52 -13.11 -1.51
N GLY A 175 8.74 -14.37 -1.08
CA GLY A 175 9.57 -15.32 -1.80
C GLY A 175 11.06 -14.97 -1.80
N ALA A 176 11.57 -14.38 -0.73
CA ALA A 176 12.92 -13.82 -0.60
C ALA A 176 13.19 -12.67 -1.61
N ALA A 177 12.20 -11.82 -1.81
CA ALA A 177 12.30 -10.67 -2.69
C ALA A 177 13.43 -9.72 -2.28
N THR A 178 14.10 -9.15 -3.27
CA THR A 178 15.15 -8.15 -3.02
C THR A 178 14.51 -6.78 -2.76
N ILE A 179 14.80 -6.19 -1.59
CA ILE A 179 14.39 -4.82 -1.29
C ILE A 179 15.37 -3.86 -1.97
N ILE A 180 14.88 -3.11 -2.95
CA ILE A 180 15.65 -2.12 -3.69
C ILE A 180 15.39 -0.74 -3.08
N THR A 181 16.46 -0.13 -2.57
CA THR A 181 16.52 1.27 -2.17
C THR A 181 17.39 2.04 -3.15
N ALA A 182 17.00 3.25 -3.49
CA ALA A 182 17.80 4.11 -4.39
C ALA A 182 19.11 4.54 -3.74
#